data_059f919b0e3a56f6ce37fecb36d2013a
#
_entry.id   059f919b0e3a56f6ce37fecb36d2013a
#
_cell.length_a   1.000
_cell.length_b   1.000
_cell.length_c   1.000
_cell.angle_alpha   90.00
_cell.angle_beta   90.00
_cell.angle_gamma   90.00
#
_symmetry.space_group_name_H-M   'P 1'
#
loop_
_entity.id
_entity.type
_entity.pdbx_description
1 polymer ?
#
loop_
_entity_poly.entity_id
_entity_poly.type
_entity_poly.pdbx_seq_one_letter_code
_entity_poly.pdbx_strand_id
1 'polypeptide(L)'
;MEEFGKLEERVVLVGVQTDDHDNVEESLDELKELASTAGAVTVGRIIQNRESVHPGTYIGKGKIEEVRALVYAMDATGIICDDELSPAQLNNLERELDCKVMDRTLLILDIFAARAITSEGKIQVELAQLRYRSARLVGLRESLSRLGGGIGTRGPGEKKLETDRRLIRTRISALKQELSQVEKHRELIRSSRARGNMKTAAIVGYTNAGKSTLLNTLTGSEVLSEDKLFATLDPTTRLLNLKDGQQILLTDTVGFIHKLPHHLVEAFKSTLEEAKYADYIIHVVDSSNQQAEMQMHVVYETLKELGVMGKKIITLFNKQDAPGACVLRDFKSDYTLKVSAKTGEGLADLNDLLEKLLAEEQIYVERLFPYQEAGKIQLIREYGQLISEEYTEKGIAVKARVPKEIYARVV
;
A
#
# COMPACT_ATOMS: atom_id res chain seq x y z
N MET A 1 -35.50 8.15 -19.18
CA MET A 1 -34.23 7.47 -19.50
C MET A 1 -34.11 6.37 -18.44
N GLU A 2 -34.42 5.14 -18.83
CA GLU A 2 -34.29 3.98 -17.93
C GLU A 2 -32.81 3.85 -17.57
N GLU A 3 -32.47 3.88 -16.27
CA GLU A 3 -31.21 3.43 -15.76
C GLU A 3 -31.06 1.96 -16.17
N PHE A 4 -30.23 1.70 -17.18
CA PHE A 4 -29.72 0.36 -17.42
C PHE A 4 -28.97 -0.04 -16.15
N GLY A 5 -29.60 -0.89 -15.31
CA GLY A 5 -29.00 -1.43 -14.12
C GLY A 5 -27.62 -2.00 -14.47
N LYS A 6 -26.58 -1.58 -13.76
CA LYS A 6 -25.26 -2.20 -13.85
C LYS A 6 -25.48 -3.70 -13.66
N LEU A 7 -25.23 -4.49 -14.70
CA LEU A 7 -25.21 -5.95 -14.58
C LEU A 7 -24.22 -6.30 -13.48
N GLU A 8 -24.73 -6.93 -12.42
CA GLU A 8 -23.91 -7.38 -11.30
C GLU A 8 -22.92 -8.44 -11.80
N GLU A 9 -21.63 -8.19 -11.69
CA GLU A 9 -20.61 -9.18 -12.06
C GLU A 9 -20.62 -10.31 -11.02
N ARG A 10 -21.02 -11.51 -11.45
CA ARG A 10 -21.09 -12.73 -10.64
C ARG A 10 -19.92 -13.62 -10.98
N VAL A 11 -19.09 -13.92 -9.99
CA VAL A 11 -17.79 -14.58 -10.23
C VAL A 11 -17.61 -15.86 -9.42
N VAL A 12 -16.95 -16.84 -10.02
CA VAL A 12 -16.45 -18.04 -9.34
C VAL A 12 -14.96 -17.86 -9.06
N LEU A 13 -14.54 -18.08 -7.81
CA LEU A 13 -13.14 -18.03 -7.41
C LEU A 13 -12.48 -19.38 -7.65
N VAL A 14 -11.26 -19.36 -8.18
CA VAL A 14 -10.50 -20.57 -8.51
C VAL A 14 -9.10 -20.48 -7.90
N GLY A 15 -8.74 -21.47 -7.08
CA GLY A 15 -7.43 -21.57 -6.45
C GLY A 15 -6.77 -22.91 -6.68
N VAL A 16 -5.44 -22.94 -6.65
CA VAL A 16 -4.64 -24.17 -6.70
C VAL A 16 -3.85 -24.31 -5.41
N GLN A 17 -4.16 -25.34 -4.61
CA GLN A 17 -3.37 -25.71 -3.45
C GLN A 17 -2.15 -26.49 -3.91
N THR A 18 -0.96 -25.94 -3.70
CA THR A 18 0.32 -26.62 -3.88
C THR A 18 0.83 -27.09 -2.51
N ASP A 19 1.89 -27.90 -2.51
CA ASP A 19 2.54 -28.38 -1.27
C ASP A 19 3.28 -27.27 -0.50
N ASP A 20 3.42 -26.08 -1.08
CA ASP A 20 3.89 -24.88 -0.40
C ASP A 20 2.90 -24.47 0.71
N HIS A 21 3.42 -23.96 1.81
CA HIS A 21 2.71 -23.71 3.07
C HIS A 21 1.53 -22.69 3.03
N ASP A 22 1.16 -22.21 1.85
CA ASP A 22 0.04 -21.27 1.68
C ASP A 22 -1.31 -21.97 1.77
N ASN A 23 -2.16 -21.53 2.68
CA ASN A 23 -3.55 -22.01 2.80
C ASN A 23 -4.41 -21.32 1.72
N VAL A 24 -4.75 -22.05 0.65
CA VAL A 24 -5.56 -21.52 -0.45
C VAL A 24 -6.97 -21.17 -0.02
N GLU A 25 -7.55 -21.82 0.99
CA GLU A 25 -8.88 -21.44 1.47
C GLU A 25 -8.87 -20.03 2.03
N GLU A 26 -7.86 -19.68 2.84
CA GLU A 26 -7.66 -18.36 3.41
C GLU A 26 -7.35 -17.33 2.31
N SER A 27 -6.54 -17.68 1.32
CA SER A 27 -6.26 -16.84 0.16
C SER A 27 -7.52 -16.53 -0.66
N LEU A 28 -8.42 -17.51 -0.80
CA LEU A 28 -9.71 -17.32 -1.49
C LEU A 28 -10.70 -16.50 -0.65
N ASP A 29 -10.64 -16.54 0.68
CA ASP A 29 -11.43 -15.65 1.53
C ASP A 29 -10.99 -14.19 1.32
N GLU A 30 -9.69 -13.92 1.27
CA GLU A 30 -9.16 -12.59 0.93
C GLU A 30 -9.53 -12.18 -0.52
N LEU A 31 -9.44 -13.10 -1.49
CA LEU A 31 -9.85 -12.86 -2.88
C LEU A 31 -11.33 -12.52 -2.99
N LYS A 32 -12.18 -13.12 -2.15
CA LYS A 32 -13.61 -12.78 -2.05
C LYS A 32 -13.82 -11.34 -1.58
N GLU A 33 -13.06 -10.88 -0.59
CA GLU A 33 -13.12 -9.49 -0.14
C GLU A 33 -12.63 -8.52 -1.22
N LEU A 34 -11.57 -8.89 -1.96
CA LEU A 34 -11.11 -8.12 -3.13
C LEU A 34 -12.20 -8.03 -4.20
N ALA A 35 -12.84 -9.14 -4.55
CA ALA A 35 -13.93 -9.18 -5.53
C ALA A 35 -15.09 -8.28 -5.09
N SER A 36 -15.49 -8.36 -3.83
CA SER A 36 -16.53 -7.48 -3.25
C SER A 36 -16.12 -6.00 -3.31
N THR A 37 -14.85 -5.68 -3.04
CA THR A 37 -14.32 -4.31 -3.14
C THR A 37 -14.38 -3.77 -4.57
N ALA A 38 -14.16 -4.63 -5.56
CA ALA A 38 -14.29 -4.30 -6.98
C ALA A 38 -15.76 -4.24 -7.46
N GLY A 39 -16.73 -4.60 -6.61
CA GLY A 39 -18.15 -4.59 -6.92
C GLY A 39 -18.68 -5.87 -7.56
N ALA A 40 -17.92 -6.98 -7.50
CA ALA A 40 -18.34 -8.29 -7.97
C ALA A 40 -18.90 -9.13 -6.80
N VAL A 41 -19.86 -10.01 -7.13
CA VAL A 41 -20.45 -10.97 -6.19
C VAL A 41 -19.86 -12.35 -6.41
N THR A 42 -19.24 -12.90 -5.37
CA THR A 42 -18.74 -14.27 -5.40
C THR A 42 -19.89 -15.26 -5.24
N VAL A 43 -20.13 -16.09 -6.23
CA VAL A 43 -21.22 -17.07 -6.27
C VAL A 43 -20.75 -18.51 -6.05
N GLY A 44 -19.45 -18.76 -6.07
CA GLY A 44 -18.87 -20.06 -5.81
C GLY A 44 -17.36 -20.02 -5.73
N ARG A 45 -16.76 -21.13 -5.24
CA ARG A 45 -15.30 -21.31 -5.21
C ARG A 45 -14.92 -22.73 -5.53
N ILE A 46 -13.80 -22.90 -6.20
CA ILE A 46 -13.23 -24.20 -6.54
C ILE A 46 -11.75 -24.21 -6.20
N ILE A 47 -11.32 -25.25 -5.52
CA ILE A 47 -9.92 -25.51 -5.18
C ILE A 47 -9.48 -26.80 -5.86
N GLN A 48 -8.27 -26.79 -6.40
CA GLN A 48 -7.60 -27.98 -6.90
C GLN A 48 -6.29 -28.21 -6.17
N ASN A 49 -6.13 -29.41 -5.56
CA ASN A 49 -4.85 -29.81 -4.97
C ASN A 49 -3.94 -30.37 -6.07
N ARG A 50 -2.72 -29.86 -6.17
CA ARG A 50 -1.70 -30.29 -7.14
C ARG A 50 -0.29 -30.05 -6.58
N GLU A 51 0.69 -30.82 -7.04
CA GLU A 51 2.11 -30.57 -6.78
C GLU A 51 2.60 -29.24 -7.40
N SER A 52 2.02 -28.87 -8.55
CA SER A 52 2.34 -27.60 -9.24
C SER A 52 1.17 -27.10 -10.10
N VAL A 53 1.14 -25.79 -10.31
CA VAL A 53 0.18 -25.14 -11.21
C VAL A 53 0.31 -25.68 -12.63
N HIS A 54 -0.82 -25.96 -13.30
CA HIS A 54 -0.78 -26.46 -14.69
C HIS A 54 -0.25 -25.39 -15.64
N PRO A 55 0.83 -25.63 -16.40
CA PRO A 55 1.51 -24.59 -17.18
C PRO A 55 0.65 -23.99 -18.30
N GLY A 56 -0.29 -24.75 -18.84
CA GLY A 56 -1.13 -24.30 -19.96
C GLY A 56 -2.48 -23.71 -19.58
N THR A 57 -3.06 -24.13 -18.45
CA THR A 57 -4.45 -23.79 -18.09
C THR A 57 -4.65 -23.48 -16.61
N TYR A 58 -3.56 -23.30 -15.83
CA TYR A 58 -3.62 -23.04 -14.38
C TYR A 58 -4.15 -24.24 -13.57
N ILE A 59 -5.31 -24.79 -13.99
CA ILE A 59 -5.96 -25.97 -13.43
C ILE A 59 -6.00 -27.12 -14.46
N GLY A 60 -6.20 -28.36 -14.02
CA GLY A 60 -6.27 -29.54 -14.89
C GLY A 60 -7.60 -29.62 -15.64
N LYS A 61 -7.62 -30.37 -16.76
CA LYS A 61 -8.80 -30.51 -17.65
C LYS A 61 -10.08 -30.92 -16.93
N GLY A 62 -10.03 -31.92 -16.05
CA GLY A 62 -11.22 -32.34 -15.28
C GLY A 62 -11.76 -31.24 -14.39
N LYS A 63 -10.86 -30.39 -13.82
CA LYS A 63 -11.28 -29.27 -12.99
C LYS A 63 -11.88 -28.13 -13.83
N ILE A 64 -11.43 -27.95 -15.07
CA ILE A 64 -12.04 -26.99 -16.01
C ILE A 64 -13.53 -27.34 -16.26
N GLU A 65 -13.86 -28.63 -16.41
CA GLU A 65 -15.25 -29.06 -16.58
C GLU A 65 -16.10 -28.78 -15.33
N GLU A 66 -15.54 -28.99 -14.11
CA GLU A 66 -16.22 -28.63 -12.88
C GLU A 66 -16.46 -27.11 -12.78
N VAL A 67 -15.45 -26.28 -13.13
CA VAL A 67 -15.58 -24.83 -13.18
C VAL A 67 -16.66 -24.41 -14.17
N ARG A 68 -16.65 -24.98 -15.39
CA ARG A 68 -17.68 -24.71 -16.43
C ARG A 68 -19.07 -25.04 -15.92
N ALA A 69 -19.26 -26.21 -15.32
CA ALA A 69 -20.54 -26.62 -14.75
C ALA A 69 -21.01 -25.66 -13.66
N LEU A 70 -20.12 -25.21 -12.78
CA LEU A 70 -20.44 -24.26 -11.72
C LEU A 70 -20.77 -22.87 -12.26
N VAL A 71 -20.01 -22.36 -13.24
CA VAL A 71 -20.27 -21.07 -13.93
C VAL A 71 -21.68 -21.08 -14.51
N TYR A 72 -22.04 -22.17 -15.21
CA TYR A 72 -23.37 -22.31 -15.79
C TYR A 72 -24.47 -22.42 -14.72
N ALA A 73 -24.28 -23.27 -13.71
CA ALA A 73 -25.26 -23.51 -12.66
C ALA A 73 -25.54 -22.26 -11.80
N MET A 74 -24.54 -21.42 -11.60
CA MET A 74 -24.64 -20.21 -10.78
C MET A 74 -24.89 -18.94 -11.60
N ASP A 75 -25.08 -19.06 -12.90
CA ASP A 75 -25.22 -17.92 -13.83
C ASP A 75 -24.10 -16.88 -13.60
N ALA A 76 -22.85 -17.39 -13.52
CA ALA A 76 -21.70 -16.53 -13.29
C ALA A 76 -21.22 -15.90 -14.60
N THR A 77 -20.82 -14.63 -14.54
CA THR A 77 -20.34 -13.86 -15.69
C THR A 77 -18.85 -14.12 -15.99
N GLY A 78 -18.13 -14.74 -15.05
CA GLY A 78 -16.71 -15.04 -15.20
C GLY A 78 -16.11 -15.73 -13.99
N ILE A 79 -14.79 -15.93 -14.06
CA ILE A 79 -14.00 -16.50 -12.98
C ILE A 79 -12.86 -15.56 -12.57
N ILE A 80 -12.40 -15.70 -11.33
CA ILE A 80 -11.19 -15.02 -10.83
C ILE A 80 -10.24 -16.08 -10.28
N CYS A 81 -9.03 -16.13 -10.82
CA CYS A 81 -7.95 -17.00 -10.33
C CYS A 81 -7.15 -16.31 -9.23
N ASP A 82 -6.77 -17.07 -8.19
CA ASP A 82 -6.08 -16.58 -7.01
C ASP A 82 -4.62 -16.16 -7.27
N ASP A 83 -3.99 -16.72 -8.29
CA ASP A 83 -2.62 -16.43 -8.68
C ASP A 83 -2.58 -15.62 -9.98
N GLU A 84 -1.44 -14.95 -10.24
CA GLU A 84 -1.20 -14.28 -11.50
C GLU A 84 -1.10 -15.31 -12.64
N LEU A 85 -1.91 -15.13 -13.68
CA LEU A 85 -1.93 -16.02 -14.83
C LEU A 85 -0.91 -15.58 -15.89
N SER A 86 -0.20 -16.56 -16.45
CA SER A 86 0.54 -16.33 -17.70
C SER A 86 -0.43 -16.01 -18.86
N PRO A 87 0.02 -15.30 -19.90
CA PRO A 87 -0.81 -14.98 -21.06
C PRO A 87 -1.41 -16.24 -21.72
N ALA A 88 -0.67 -17.34 -21.72
CA ALA A 88 -1.13 -18.61 -22.27
C ALA A 88 -2.24 -19.24 -21.42
N GLN A 89 -2.09 -19.23 -20.09
CA GLN A 89 -3.10 -19.75 -19.18
C GLN A 89 -4.41 -18.96 -19.29
N LEU A 90 -4.32 -17.61 -19.30
CA LEU A 90 -5.47 -16.75 -19.45
C LEU A 90 -6.26 -17.07 -20.72
N ASN A 91 -5.60 -17.02 -21.89
CA ASN A 91 -6.23 -17.26 -23.18
C ASN A 91 -6.80 -18.67 -23.30
N ASN A 92 -6.11 -19.68 -22.77
CA ASN A 92 -6.59 -21.05 -22.81
C ASN A 92 -7.82 -21.24 -21.92
N LEU A 93 -7.84 -20.64 -20.72
CA LEU A 93 -9.00 -20.69 -19.82
C LEU A 93 -10.21 -19.97 -20.44
N GLU A 94 -10.04 -18.76 -20.99
CA GLU A 94 -11.11 -18.01 -21.64
C GLU A 94 -11.74 -18.83 -22.80
N ARG A 95 -10.89 -19.47 -23.61
CA ARG A 95 -11.36 -20.31 -24.71
C ARG A 95 -12.07 -21.58 -24.23
N GLU A 96 -11.57 -22.22 -23.16
CA GLU A 96 -12.16 -23.46 -22.65
C GLU A 96 -13.45 -23.20 -21.87
N LEU A 97 -13.55 -22.09 -21.16
CA LEU A 97 -14.70 -21.76 -20.31
C LEU A 97 -15.76 -20.91 -21.03
N ASP A 98 -15.41 -20.26 -22.14
CA ASP A 98 -16.26 -19.30 -22.87
C ASP A 98 -16.84 -18.20 -21.94
N CYS A 99 -16.05 -17.73 -20.99
CA CYS A 99 -16.41 -16.66 -20.07
C CYS A 99 -15.21 -15.77 -19.77
N LYS A 100 -15.46 -14.61 -19.13
CA LYS A 100 -14.42 -13.69 -18.68
C LYS A 100 -13.53 -14.35 -17.63
N VAL A 101 -12.21 -14.31 -17.83
CA VAL A 101 -11.21 -14.80 -16.86
C VAL A 101 -10.38 -13.63 -16.37
N MET A 102 -10.31 -13.50 -15.08
CA MET A 102 -9.48 -12.52 -14.39
C MET A 102 -8.50 -13.23 -13.47
N ASP A 103 -7.42 -12.58 -13.13
CA ASP A 103 -6.52 -13.00 -12.08
C ASP A 103 -6.47 -11.99 -10.93
N ARG A 104 -5.88 -12.37 -9.81
CA ARG A 104 -5.72 -11.50 -8.63
C ARG A 104 -5.08 -10.16 -8.99
N THR A 105 -4.09 -10.16 -9.89
CA THR A 105 -3.38 -8.96 -10.32
C THR A 105 -4.29 -7.96 -11.03
N LEU A 106 -5.10 -8.44 -11.99
CA LEU A 106 -6.04 -7.58 -12.70
C LEU A 106 -7.11 -7.02 -11.76
N LEU A 107 -7.60 -7.84 -10.83
CA LEU A 107 -8.60 -7.41 -9.85
C LEU A 107 -8.05 -6.29 -8.95
N ILE A 108 -6.82 -6.42 -8.45
CA ILE A 108 -6.16 -5.38 -7.66
C ILE A 108 -5.98 -4.10 -8.48
N LEU A 109 -5.58 -4.21 -9.76
CA LEU A 109 -5.45 -3.06 -10.66
C LEU A 109 -6.78 -2.35 -10.90
N ASP A 110 -7.88 -3.08 -10.99
CA ASP A 110 -9.22 -2.48 -11.16
C ASP A 110 -9.66 -1.74 -9.89
N ILE A 111 -9.40 -2.30 -8.70
CA ILE A 111 -9.64 -1.62 -7.43
C ILE A 111 -8.82 -0.31 -7.37
N PHE A 112 -7.55 -0.37 -7.73
CA PHE A 112 -6.68 0.79 -7.71
C PHE A 112 -7.12 1.87 -8.72
N ALA A 113 -7.57 1.47 -9.90
CA ALA A 113 -8.10 2.39 -10.90
C ALA A 113 -9.34 3.15 -10.40
N ALA A 114 -10.19 2.47 -9.63
CA ALA A 114 -11.37 3.08 -9.03
C ALA A 114 -11.03 4.01 -7.84
N ARG A 115 -9.90 3.79 -7.15
CA ARG A 115 -9.50 4.50 -5.92
C ARG A 115 -8.50 5.63 -6.15
N ALA A 116 -7.78 5.65 -7.27
CA ALA A 116 -6.78 6.69 -7.57
C ALA A 116 -7.44 8.07 -7.73
N ILE A 117 -7.16 8.98 -6.80
CA ILE A 117 -7.70 10.34 -6.80
C ILE A 117 -6.63 11.31 -7.32
N THR A 118 -5.39 11.18 -6.83
CA THR A 118 -4.30 12.09 -7.19
C THR A 118 -3.82 11.87 -8.63
N SER A 119 -3.23 12.90 -9.22
CA SER A 119 -2.61 12.79 -10.56
C SER A 119 -1.51 11.73 -10.56
N GLU A 120 -0.72 11.65 -9.49
CA GLU A 120 0.34 10.66 -9.34
C GLU A 120 -0.22 9.24 -9.26
N GLY A 121 -1.20 8.98 -8.39
CA GLY A 121 -1.85 7.68 -8.28
C GLY A 121 -2.44 7.22 -9.61
N LYS A 122 -3.10 8.12 -10.35
CA LYS A 122 -3.64 7.82 -11.69
C LYS A 122 -2.56 7.43 -12.70
N ILE A 123 -1.43 8.17 -12.73
CA ILE A 123 -0.28 7.86 -13.60
C ILE A 123 0.30 6.49 -13.25
N GLN A 124 0.46 6.18 -11.96
CA GLN A 124 1.00 4.90 -11.50
C GLN A 124 0.09 3.73 -11.85
N VAL A 125 -1.20 3.87 -11.62
CA VAL A 125 -2.19 2.82 -11.97
C VAL A 125 -2.22 2.61 -13.48
N GLU A 126 -2.28 3.66 -14.30
CA GLU A 126 -2.24 3.54 -15.76
C GLU A 126 -0.95 2.86 -16.23
N LEU A 127 0.20 3.22 -15.62
CA LEU A 127 1.48 2.59 -15.93
C LEU A 127 1.47 1.09 -15.61
N ALA A 128 0.94 0.71 -14.44
CA ALA A 128 0.83 -0.70 -14.04
C ALA A 128 -0.12 -1.49 -14.97
N GLN A 129 -1.28 -0.94 -15.30
CA GLN A 129 -2.23 -1.54 -16.24
C GLN A 129 -1.61 -1.73 -17.64
N LEU A 130 -0.87 -0.75 -18.15
CA LEU A 130 -0.22 -0.85 -19.44
C LEU A 130 0.92 -1.87 -19.45
N ARG A 131 1.70 -1.99 -18.36
CA ARG A 131 2.72 -3.03 -18.19
C ARG A 131 2.07 -4.41 -18.18
N TYR A 132 1.01 -4.60 -17.41
CA TYR A 132 0.25 -5.84 -17.33
C TYR A 132 -0.29 -6.24 -18.72
N ARG A 133 -0.93 -5.31 -19.45
CA ARG A 133 -1.42 -5.54 -20.83
C ARG A 133 -0.28 -5.83 -21.80
N SER A 134 0.84 -5.10 -21.71
CA SER A 134 2.00 -5.29 -22.60
C SER A 134 2.60 -6.69 -22.49
N ALA A 135 2.71 -7.23 -21.26
CA ALA A 135 3.19 -8.58 -21.03
C ALA A 135 2.28 -9.62 -21.72
N ARG A 136 0.96 -9.43 -21.67
CA ARG A 136 -0.02 -10.33 -22.27
C ARG A 136 -0.05 -10.29 -23.80
N LEU A 137 0.17 -9.13 -24.41
CA LEU A 137 0.30 -9.02 -25.87
C LEU A 137 1.53 -9.74 -26.41
N VAL A 138 2.57 -9.97 -25.62
CA VAL A 138 3.74 -10.77 -26.01
C VAL A 138 3.37 -12.24 -26.15
N GLY A 139 2.65 -12.80 -25.20
CA GLY A 139 2.24 -14.21 -25.21
C GLY A 139 1.26 -14.55 -26.36
N LEU A 140 0.39 -13.62 -26.73
CA LEU A 140 -0.51 -13.77 -27.88
C LEU A 140 0.24 -13.96 -29.21
N ARG A 141 1.38 -13.28 -29.39
CA ARG A 141 2.19 -13.43 -30.59
C ARG A 141 2.85 -14.81 -30.70
N GLU A 142 3.36 -15.35 -29.62
CA GLU A 142 3.97 -16.68 -29.61
C GLU A 142 2.95 -17.79 -29.90
N SER A 143 1.71 -17.63 -29.46
CA SER A 143 0.64 -18.56 -29.78
C SER A 143 0.19 -18.45 -31.24
N LEU A 144 0.09 -17.24 -31.80
CA LEU A 144 -0.27 -16.99 -33.19
C LEU A 144 0.84 -17.38 -34.16
N SER A 145 2.11 -17.19 -33.83
CA SER A 145 3.24 -17.57 -34.66
C SER A 145 3.44 -19.09 -34.76
N ARG A 146 2.98 -19.87 -33.79
CA ARG A 146 2.97 -21.34 -33.81
C ARG A 146 1.84 -21.90 -34.70
N LEU A 147 0.79 -21.14 -34.96
CA LEU A 147 -0.35 -21.50 -35.80
C LEU A 147 -0.17 -21.09 -37.26
N GLY A 148 0.72 -20.17 -37.57
CA GLY A 148 1.04 -19.66 -38.91
C GLY A 148 2.30 -20.29 -39.49
N GLY A 149 2.19 -21.48 -40.07
CA GLY A 149 3.29 -22.12 -40.80
C GLY A 149 3.58 -21.41 -42.12
N GLY A 150 4.66 -20.56 -42.14
CA GLY A 150 5.15 -19.97 -43.38
C GLY A 150 6.21 -18.90 -43.13
N ILE A 151 7.43 -19.11 -43.63
CA ILE A 151 8.51 -18.14 -43.61
C ILE A 151 8.15 -16.93 -44.48
N GLY A 152 7.83 -15.77 -43.89
CA GLY A 152 7.77 -14.49 -44.61
C GLY A 152 6.41 -13.79 -44.74
N THR A 153 5.29 -14.35 -44.27
CA THR A 153 4.00 -13.68 -44.34
C THR A 153 3.52 -13.22 -42.97
N ARG A 154 3.81 -11.95 -42.65
CA ARG A 154 3.17 -11.26 -41.52
C ARG A 154 1.69 -11.04 -41.84
N GLY A 155 0.80 -11.77 -41.17
CA GLY A 155 -0.64 -11.59 -41.30
C GLY A 155 -1.13 -10.21 -40.80
N PRO A 156 -2.34 -9.75 -41.23
CA PRO A 156 -2.89 -8.45 -40.77
C PRO A 156 -3.06 -8.36 -39.26
N GLY A 157 -3.24 -9.48 -38.55
CA GLY A 157 -3.27 -9.54 -37.07
C GLY A 157 -1.93 -9.24 -36.41
N GLU A 158 -0.81 -9.69 -36.97
CA GLU A 158 0.54 -9.39 -36.47
C GLU A 158 0.88 -7.90 -36.58
N LYS A 159 0.49 -7.25 -37.70
CA LYS A 159 0.68 -5.80 -37.87
C LYS A 159 -0.10 -4.99 -36.84
N LYS A 160 -1.35 -5.40 -36.55
CA LYS A 160 -2.17 -4.74 -35.52
C LYS A 160 -1.55 -4.87 -34.13
N LEU A 161 -1.18 -6.08 -33.73
CA LEU A 161 -0.49 -6.34 -32.45
C LEU A 161 0.81 -5.55 -32.30
N GLU A 162 1.60 -5.42 -33.38
CA GLU A 162 2.86 -4.65 -33.36
C GLU A 162 2.59 -3.14 -33.21
N THR A 163 1.53 -2.63 -33.83
CA THR A 163 1.08 -1.25 -33.69
C THR A 163 0.61 -0.98 -32.25
N ASP A 164 -0.25 -1.85 -31.70
CA ASP A 164 -0.76 -1.72 -30.34
C ASP A 164 0.39 -1.76 -29.31
N ARG A 165 1.36 -2.67 -29.48
CA ARG A 165 2.57 -2.72 -28.62
C ARG A 165 3.40 -1.45 -28.72
N ARG A 166 3.55 -0.86 -29.91
CA ARG A 166 4.29 0.38 -30.09
C ARG A 166 3.56 1.53 -29.37
N LEU A 167 2.27 1.64 -29.50
CA LEU A 167 1.45 2.65 -28.81
C LEU A 167 1.57 2.52 -27.29
N ILE A 168 1.44 1.30 -26.78
CA ILE A 168 1.58 1.03 -25.33
C ILE A 168 2.97 1.42 -24.83
N ARG A 169 4.04 1.05 -25.55
CA ARG A 169 5.42 1.41 -25.17
C ARG A 169 5.64 2.93 -25.19
N THR A 170 5.10 3.64 -26.17
CA THR A 170 5.18 5.09 -26.25
C THR A 170 4.46 5.73 -25.05
N ARG A 171 3.26 5.24 -24.72
CA ARG A 171 2.51 5.74 -23.56
C ARG A 171 3.22 5.45 -22.24
N ILE A 172 3.78 4.25 -22.06
CA ILE A 172 4.61 3.89 -20.89
C ILE A 172 5.79 4.86 -20.76
N SER A 173 6.47 5.21 -21.86
CA SER A 173 7.61 6.13 -21.82
C SER A 173 7.18 7.54 -21.43
N ALA A 174 6.05 8.03 -21.95
CA ALA A 174 5.49 9.32 -21.58
C ALA A 174 5.10 9.35 -20.08
N LEU A 175 4.38 8.35 -19.60
CA LEU A 175 3.98 8.27 -18.18
C LEU A 175 5.18 8.22 -17.23
N LYS A 176 6.26 7.51 -17.59
CA LYS A 176 7.50 7.50 -16.81
C LYS A 176 8.14 8.88 -16.72
N GLN A 177 8.11 9.68 -17.79
CA GLN A 177 8.61 11.05 -17.75
C GLN A 177 7.73 11.96 -16.87
N GLU A 178 6.42 11.84 -16.98
CA GLU A 178 5.47 12.56 -16.12
C GLU A 178 5.72 12.21 -14.64
N LEU A 179 5.84 10.91 -14.31
CA LEU A 179 6.10 10.44 -12.95
C LEU A 179 7.43 10.99 -12.39
N SER A 180 8.49 10.98 -13.20
CA SER A 180 9.79 11.53 -12.79
C SER A 180 9.74 13.04 -12.45
N GLN A 181 8.87 13.81 -13.10
CA GLN A 181 8.66 15.21 -12.73
C GLN A 181 7.96 15.37 -11.39
N VAL A 182 6.96 14.52 -11.13
CA VAL A 182 6.25 14.49 -9.84
C VAL A 182 7.18 14.10 -8.70
N GLU A 183 8.03 13.08 -8.90
CA GLU A 183 9.03 12.63 -7.94
C GLU A 183 10.01 13.76 -7.57
N LYS A 184 10.53 14.51 -8.55
CA LYS A 184 11.40 15.67 -8.31
C LYS A 184 10.71 16.74 -7.48
N HIS A 185 9.45 17.05 -7.77
CA HIS A 185 8.70 18.02 -6.99
C HIS A 185 8.50 17.57 -5.54
N ARG A 186 8.20 16.28 -5.34
CA ARG A 186 8.09 15.67 -4.01
C ARG A 186 9.41 15.74 -3.23
N GLU A 187 10.54 15.49 -3.88
CA GLU A 187 11.86 15.59 -3.26
C GLU A 187 12.16 17.03 -2.77
N LEU A 188 11.77 18.03 -3.53
CA LEU A 188 11.86 19.45 -3.11
C LEU A 188 11.00 19.71 -1.85
N ILE A 189 9.76 19.22 -1.82
CA ILE A 189 8.90 19.36 -0.64
C ILE A 189 9.50 18.65 0.58
N ARG A 190 10.01 17.42 0.39
CA ARG A 190 10.67 16.65 1.48
C ARG A 190 11.92 17.39 2.00
N SER A 191 12.75 17.90 1.13
CA SER A 191 13.93 18.68 1.52
C SER A 191 13.58 19.95 2.29
N SER A 192 12.45 20.58 1.96
CA SER A 192 11.93 21.72 2.71
C SER A 192 11.43 21.33 4.11
N ARG A 193 10.72 20.19 4.23
CA ARG A 193 10.29 19.64 5.54
C ARG A 193 11.47 19.24 6.41
N ALA A 194 12.50 18.62 5.82
CA ALA A 194 13.72 18.24 6.54
C ALA A 194 14.47 19.46 7.09
N ARG A 195 14.47 20.60 6.37
CA ARG A 195 15.03 21.86 6.88
C ARG A 195 14.25 22.39 8.08
N GLY A 196 12.92 22.23 8.11
CA GLY A 196 12.08 22.61 9.25
C GLY A 196 12.16 21.64 10.43
N ASN A 197 13.03 20.63 10.40
CA ASN A 197 13.24 19.61 11.44
C ASN A 197 11.95 18.94 11.95
N MET A 198 10.91 18.89 11.11
CA MET A 198 9.65 18.26 11.47
C MET A 198 9.76 16.74 11.28
N LYS A 199 9.61 16.00 12.38
CA LYS A 199 9.65 14.55 12.38
C LYS A 199 8.43 13.94 11.70
N THR A 200 8.64 12.79 11.10
CA THR A 200 7.62 12.09 10.31
C THR A 200 7.47 10.65 10.78
N ALA A 201 6.23 10.17 10.83
CA ALA A 201 5.94 8.76 11.06
C ALA A 201 5.04 8.22 9.96
N ALA A 202 5.43 7.10 9.37
CA ALA A 202 4.61 6.39 8.39
C ALA A 202 3.77 5.32 9.07
N ILE A 203 2.47 5.34 8.82
CA ILE A 203 1.52 4.33 9.29
C ILE A 203 1.48 3.25 8.22
N VAL A 204 1.99 2.07 8.56
CA VAL A 204 2.05 0.90 7.68
C VAL A 204 1.25 -0.26 8.29
N GLY A 205 0.89 -1.23 7.48
CA GLY A 205 0.18 -2.41 7.95
C GLY A 205 -0.64 -3.04 6.83
N TYR A 206 -1.22 -4.18 7.13
CA TYR A 206 -2.03 -4.91 6.18
C TYR A 206 -3.28 -4.13 5.76
N THR A 207 -3.89 -4.48 4.63
CA THR A 207 -5.18 -3.90 4.22
C THR A 207 -6.22 -4.13 5.32
N ASN A 208 -7.08 -3.14 5.54
CA ASN A 208 -8.14 -3.19 6.56
C ASN A 208 -7.66 -3.34 8.02
N ALA A 209 -6.38 -3.14 8.33
CA ALA A 209 -5.87 -3.16 9.71
C ALA A 209 -6.31 -1.94 10.56
N GLY A 210 -6.90 -0.92 9.94
CA GLY A 210 -7.42 0.29 10.61
C GLY A 210 -6.47 1.49 10.56
N LYS A 211 -5.56 1.56 9.58
CA LYS A 211 -4.58 2.66 9.42
C LYS A 211 -5.22 4.03 9.25
N SER A 212 -6.17 4.17 8.32
CA SER A 212 -6.86 5.43 8.05
C SER A 212 -7.77 5.85 9.21
N THR A 213 -8.39 4.87 9.89
CA THR A 213 -9.14 5.12 11.13
C THR A 213 -8.23 5.66 12.23
N LEU A 214 -7.05 5.06 12.40
CA LEU A 214 -6.05 5.53 13.36
C LEU A 214 -5.63 6.98 13.07
N LEU A 215 -5.31 7.31 11.81
CA LEU A 215 -4.95 8.66 11.42
C LEU A 215 -6.07 9.65 11.74
N ASN A 216 -7.33 9.31 11.39
CA ASN A 216 -8.50 10.16 11.67
C ASN A 216 -8.68 10.41 13.16
N THR A 217 -8.64 9.36 13.97
CA THR A 217 -8.85 9.47 15.41
C THR A 217 -7.76 10.28 16.09
N LEU A 218 -6.49 10.13 15.68
CA LEU A 218 -5.37 10.88 16.24
C LEU A 218 -5.39 12.37 15.85
N THR A 219 -5.79 12.68 14.62
CA THR A 219 -5.66 14.04 14.08
C THR A 219 -6.98 14.80 13.97
N GLY A 220 -8.10 14.16 14.28
CA GLY A 220 -9.43 14.75 14.09
C GLY A 220 -9.78 15.01 12.63
N SER A 221 -9.14 14.32 11.70
CA SER A 221 -9.38 14.49 10.26
C SER A 221 -10.46 13.53 9.74
N GLU A 222 -11.06 13.87 8.60
CA GLU A 222 -12.06 13.05 7.91
C GLU A 222 -11.47 12.43 6.64
N VAL A 223 -10.46 11.58 6.78
CA VAL A 223 -9.95 10.78 5.66
C VAL A 223 -10.92 9.62 5.42
N LEU A 224 -11.15 9.26 4.15
CA LEU A 224 -12.02 8.14 3.80
C LEU A 224 -11.54 6.86 4.51
N SER A 225 -12.38 6.36 5.40
CA SER A 225 -12.14 5.13 6.16
C SER A 225 -13.32 4.20 5.90
N GLU A 226 -13.13 3.20 5.05
CA GLU A 226 -14.11 2.18 4.73
C GLU A 226 -13.62 0.82 5.22
N ASP A 227 -14.54 -0.05 5.60
CA ASP A 227 -14.26 -1.46 5.91
C ASP A 227 -14.14 -2.28 4.61
N LYS A 228 -13.17 -1.88 3.77
CA LYS A 228 -12.86 -2.49 2.48
C LYS A 228 -11.35 -2.54 2.27
N LEU A 229 -10.91 -3.56 1.53
CA LEU A 229 -9.51 -3.67 1.15
C LEU A 229 -9.11 -2.49 0.25
N PHE A 230 -7.90 -1.95 0.44
CA PHE A 230 -7.38 -0.81 -0.32
C PHE A 230 -8.27 0.45 -0.28
N ALA A 231 -8.86 0.75 0.88
CA ALA A 231 -9.62 2.00 1.06
C ALA A 231 -8.76 3.24 0.76
N THR A 232 -7.49 3.21 1.11
CA THR A 232 -6.51 4.27 0.84
C THR A 232 -5.49 3.79 -0.20
N LEU A 233 -5.42 4.49 -1.33
CA LEU A 233 -4.39 4.30 -2.37
C LEU A 233 -3.36 5.43 -2.36
N ASP A 234 -3.81 6.66 -2.26
CA ASP A 234 -2.95 7.84 -2.22
C ASP A 234 -2.51 8.13 -0.78
N PRO A 235 -1.21 8.35 -0.51
CA PRO A 235 -0.74 8.66 0.83
C PRO A 235 -1.36 9.95 1.34
N THR A 236 -1.85 9.93 2.56
CA THR A 236 -2.43 11.12 3.20
C THR A 236 -1.60 11.51 4.41
N THR A 237 -1.04 12.72 4.41
CA THR A 237 -0.24 13.25 5.51
C THR A 237 -1.05 14.24 6.35
N ARG A 238 -1.00 14.10 7.67
CA ARG A 238 -1.66 14.99 8.64
C ARG A 238 -0.70 15.36 9.76
N LEU A 239 -0.89 16.54 10.31
CA LEU A 239 -0.13 17.03 11.44
C LEU A 239 -0.81 16.56 12.74
N LEU A 240 -0.05 15.90 13.60
CA LEU A 240 -0.45 15.59 14.97
C LEU A 240 0.21 16.56 15.92
N ASN A 241 -0.59 17.28 16.71
CA ASN A 241 -0.12 18.13 17.79
C ASN A 241 -0.13 17.33 19.10
N LEU A 242 0.99 17.24 19.75
CA LEU A 242 1.17 16.55 21.03
C LEU A 242 0.97 17.52 22.20
N LYS A 243 0.76 17.01 23.42
CA LYS A 243 0.38 17.82 24.60
C LYS A 243 1.44 18.83 25.01
N ASP A 244 2.71 18.49 24.82
CA ASP A 244 3.84 19.37 25.17
C ASP A 244 4.19 20.41 24.08
N GLY A 245 3.32 20.55 23.07
CA GLY A 245 3.49 21.47 21.94
C GLY A 245 4.39 20.94 20.84
N GLN A 246 4.89 19.73 20.94
CA GLN A 246 5.62 19.07 19.85
C GLN A 246 4.65 18.67 18.72
N GLN A 247 5.20 18.55 17.53
CA GLN A 247 4.45 18.21 16.33
C GLN A 247 5.13 17.09 15.57
N ILE A 248 4.33 16.18 15.02
CA ILE A 248 4.79 15.11 14.15
C ILE A 248 3.85 14.97 12.95
N LEU A 249 4.42 14.73 11.78
CA LEU A 249 3.63 14.41 10.59
C LEU A 249 3.35 12.90 10.55
N LEU A 250 2.09 12.54 10.51
CA LEU A 250 1.64 11.17 10.31
C LEU A 250 1.22 10.99 8.85
N THR A 251 1.74 9.97 8.19
CA THR A 251 1.38 9.64 6.82
C THR A 251 0.75 8.26 6.77
N ASP A 252 -0.53 8.20 6.40
CA ASP A 252 -1.22 6.95 6.06
C ASP A 252 -0.72 6.43 4.71
N THR A 253 -0.40 5.15 4.62
CA THR A 253 0.12 4.51 3.42
C THR A 253 -0.85 3.47 2.87
N VAL A 254 -0.61 3.04 1.64
CA VAL A 254 -1.34 1.93 1.04
C VAL A 254 -1.18 0.67 1.90
N GLY A 255 -2.27 -0.07 2.10
CA GLY A 255 -2.24 -1.34 2.82
C GLY A 255 -1.52 -2.43 2.03
N PHE A 256 -0.75 -3.25 2.75
CA PHE A 256 -0.14 -4.45 2.18
C PHE A 256 -1.16 -5.58 2.06
N ILE A 257 -0.90 -6.50 1.15
CA ILE A 257 -1.74 -7.67 0.90
C ILE A 257 -0.85 -8.86 0.52
N HIS A 258 -1.34 -10.07 0.77
CA HIS A 258 -0.66 -11.30 0.34
C HIS A 258 -0.64 -11.43 -1.19
N LYS A 259 0.40 -12.03 -1.74
CA LYS A 259 0.58 -12.22 -3.19
C LYS A 259 0.49 -10.91 -3.99
N LEU A 260 1.02 -9.80 -3.44
CA LEU A 260 1.11 -8.55 -4.20
C LEU A 260 2.14 -8.70 -5.32
N PRO A 261 1.75 -8.57 -6.59
CA PRO A 261 2.68 -8.76 -7.72
C PRO A 261 3.84 -7.75 -7.68
N HIS A 262 5.07 -8.21 -7.93
CA HIS A 262 6.27 -7.35 -7.87
C HIS A 262 6.20 -6.12 -8.77
N HIS A 263 5.57 -6.23 -9.94
CA HIS A 263 5.41 -5.08 -10.84
C HIS A 263 4.42 -4.02 -10.30
N LEU A 264 3.50 -4.41 -9.40
CA LEU A 264 2.65 -3.47 -8.65
C LEU A 264 3.43 -2.80 -7.52
N VAL A 265 4.30 -3.53 -6.81
CA VAL A 265 5.21 -2.94 -5.82
C VAL A 265 6.04 -1.84 -6.44
N GLU A 266 6.60 -2.07 -7.66
CA GLU A 266 7.31 -1.02 -8.40
C GLU A 266 6.43 0.18 -8.79
N ALA A 267 5.19 -0.06 -9.20
CA ALA A 267 4.27 1.01 -9.57
C ALA A 267 3.89 1.89 -8.37
N PHE A 268 3.73 1.28 -7.20
CA PHE A 268 3.40 1.97 -5.94
C PHE A 268 4.61 2.28 -5.05
N LYS A 269 5.82 2.04 -5.55
CA LYS A 269 7.05 2.32 -4.81
C LYS A 269 7.08 3.73 -4.25
N SER A 270 6.59 4.72 -5.00
CA SER A 270 6.58 6.11 -4.55
C SER A 270 5.60 6.38 -3.40
N THR A 271 4.48 5.69 -3.31
CA THR A 271 3.53 5.79 -2.19
C THR A 271 4.05 5.04 -0.96
N LEU A 272 4.71 3.90 -1.18
CA LEU A 272 5.38 3.11 -0.14
C LEU A 272 6.71 3.71 0.30
N GLU A 273 7.34 4.55 -0.53
CA GLU A 273 8.56 5.28 -0.19
C GLU A 273 8.38 6.26 0.98
N GLU A 274 7.15 6.68 1.30
CA GLU A 274 6.91 7.47 2.51
C GLU A 274 7.38 6.73 3.77
N ALA A 275 7.24 5.40 3.83
CA ALA A 275 7.81 4.58 4.90
C ALA A 275 9.36 4.61 4.93
N LYS A 276 10.00 4.66 3.74
CA LYS A 276 11.46 4.72 3.64
C LYS A 276 12.03 6.04 4.17
N TYR A 277 11.33 7.14 3.95
CA TYR A 277 11.79 8.47 4.36
C TYR A 277 11.29 8.92 5.73
N ALA A 278 10.32 8.22 6.31
CA ALA A 278 9.86 8.50 7.66
C ALA A 278 10.95 8.27 8.72
N ASP A 279 10.90 9.03 9.82
CA ASP A 279 11.78 8.84 10.98
C ASP A 279 11.34 7.64 11.81
N TYR A 280 10.03 7.42 11.91
CA TYR A 280 9.40 6.33 12.67
C TYR A 280 8.44 5.54 11.79
N ILE A 281 8.27 4.25 12.11
CA ILE A 281 7.27 3.39 11.50
C ILE A 281 6.24 3.02 12.56
N ILE A 282 4.97 3.27 12.28
CA ILE A 282 3.84 2.82 13.08
C ILE A 282 3.20 1.64 12.35
N HIS A 283 3.48 0.43 12.81
CA HIS A 283 2.95 -0.79 12.23
C HIS A 283 1.62 -1.15 12.88
N VAL A 284 0.53 -1.05 12.13
CA VAL A 284 -0.83 -1.37 12.61
C VAL A 284 -1.18 -2.79 12.24
N VAL A 285 -1.54 -3.58 13.25
CA VAL A 285 -1.90 -5.00 13.14
C VAL A 285 -3.33 -5.19 13.60
N ASP A 286 -4.13 -5.90 12.83
CA ASP A 286 -5.48 -6.30 13.23
C ASP A 286 -5.40 -7.50 14.19
N SER A 287 -5.60 -7.25 15.48
CA SER A 287 -5.51 -8.28 16.53
C SER A 287 -6.69 -9.25 16.53
N SER A 288 -7.77 -8.92 15.83
CA SER A 288 -8.96 -9.79 15.72
C SER A 288 -8.85 -10.79 14.58
N ASN A 289 -7.86 -10.62 13.70
CA ASN A 289 -7.64 -11.51 12.57
C ASN A 289 -6.81 -12.73 12.98
N GLN A 290 -7.30 -13.93 12.66
CA GLN A 290 -6.59 -15.19 12.95
C GLN A 290 -5.24 -15.32 12.24
N GLN A 291 -5.05 -14.59 11.13
CA GLN A 291 -3.85 -14.59 10.31
C GLN A 291 -2.90 -13.41 10.64
N ALA A 292 -3.10 -12.74 11.77
CA ALA A 292 -2.33 -11.55 12.11
C ALA A 292 -0.81 -11.77 12.06
N GLU A 293 -0.30 -12.95 12.46
CA GLU A 293 1.12 -13.28 12.38
C GLU A 293 1.62 -13.36 10.93
N MET A 294 0.87 -14.00 10.04
CA MET A 294 1.20 -14.06 8.62
C MET A 294 1.14 -12.66 7.99
N GLN A 295 0.11 -11.87 8.32
CA GLN A 295 -0.01 -10.48 7.85
C GLN A 295 1.17 -9.62 8.31
N MET A 296 1.60 -9.76 9.57
CA MET A 296 2.81 -9.09 10.08
C MET A 296 4.06 -9.51 9.29
N HIS A 297 4.19 -10.79 8.97
CA HIS A 297 5.32 -11.30 8.17
C HIS A 297 5.35 -10.65 6.79
N VAL A 298 4.22 -10.61 6.08
CA VAL A 298 4.09 -9.96 4.76
C VAL A 298 4.50 -8.48 4.81
N VAL A 299 4.04 -7.74 5.85
CA VAL A 299 4.41 -6.33 6.03
C VAL A 299 5.92 -6.18 6.20
N TYR A 300 6.56 -6.99 7.04
CA TYR A 300 8.01 -6.92 7.28
C TYR A 300 8.84 -7.28 6.05
N GLU A 301 8.46 -8.32 5.29
CA GLU A 301 9.15 -8.66 4.05
C GLU A 301 9.02 -7.53 3.02
N THR A 302 7.84 -6.94 2.88
CA THR A 302 7.66 -5.80 1.96
C THR A 302 8.47 -4.58 2.40
N LEU A 303 8.52 -4.25 3.70
CA LEU A 303 9.37 -3.16 4.22
C LEU A 303 10.85 -3.41 3.93
N LYS A 304 11.30 -4.66 4.04
CA LYS A 304 12.68 -5.07 3.71
C LYS A 304 12.97 -4.92 2.21
N GLU A 305 12.05 -5.33 1.32
CA GLU A 305 12.18 -5.14 -0.13
C GLU A 305 12.24 -3.65 -0.52
N LEU A 306 11.52 -2.79 0.20
CA LEU A 306 11.57 -1.34 0.01
C LEU A 306 12.85 -0.70 0.57
N GLY A 307 13.68 -1.47 1.27
CA GLY A 307 14.91 -0.97 1.91
C GLY A 307 14.64 -0.11 3.13
N VAL A 308 13.52 -0.32 3.82
CA VAL A 308 13.22 0.32 5.11
C VAL A 308 14.00 -0.42 6.19
N MET A 309 15.17 0.11 6.57
CA MET A 309 16.08 -0.49 7.54
C MET A 309 16.46 0.52 8.62
N GLY A 310 16.71 0.03 9.84
CA GLY A 310 17.25 0.86 10.95
C GLY A 310 16.31 1.94 11.46
N LYS A 311 15.01 1.83 11.19
CA LYS A 311 13.98 2.73 11.73
C LYS A 311 13.44 2.18 13.04
N LYS A 312 13.05 3.06 13.96
CA LYS A 312 12.30 2.66 15.14
C LYS A 312 10.88 2.26 14.72
N ILE A 313 10.46 1.06 15.09
CA ILE A 313 9.16 0.49 14.77
C ILE A 313 8.29 0.43 16.03
N ILE A 314 7.11 1.00 15.95
CA ILE A 314 6.08 0.96 16.97
C ILE A 314 4.94 0.08 16.44
N THR A 315 4.76 -1.11 17.00
CA THR A 315 3.66 -1.98 16.59
C THR A 315 2.43 -1.74 17.44
N LEU A 316 1.33 -1.42 16.78
CA LEU A 316 0.02 -1.22 17.38
C LEU A 316 -0.86 -2.44 17.10
N PHE A 317 -1.16 -3.21 18.13
CA PHE A 317 -2.16 -4.26 18.07
C PHE A 317 -3.55 -3.64 18.16
N ASN A 318 -4.11 -3.31 17.00
CA ASN A 318 -5.37 -2.59 16.85
C ASN A 318 -6.58 -3.52 16.94
N LYS A 319 -7.77 -2.93 16.97
CA LYS A 319 -9.08 -3.60 17.08
C LYS A 319 -9.25 -4.39 18.39
N GLN A 320 -8.69 -3.88 19.50
CA GLN A 320 -8.85 -4.50 20.81
C GLN A 320 -10.31 -4.51 21.30
N ASP A 321 -11.18 -3.69 20.71
CA ASP A 321 -12.63 -3.67 20.93
C ASP A 321 -13.37 -4.83 20.24
N ALA A 322 -12.72 -5.54 19.33
CA ALA A 322 -13.33 -6.66 18.61
C ALA A 322 -13.28 -7.96 19.43
N PRO A 323 -14.34 -8.79 19.37
CA PRO A 323 -14.31 -10.11 20.01
C PRO A 323 -13.23 -10.98 19.39
N GLY A 324 -12.43 -11.66 20.24
CA GLY A 324 -11.36 -12.54 19.81
C GLY A 324 -10.00 -11.86 19.57
N ALA A 325 -9.89 -10.56 19.89
CA ALA A 325 -8.60 -9.87 19.80
C ALA A 325 -7.52 -10.57 20.62
N CYS A 326 -6.44 -10.99 19.96
CA CYS A 326 -5.32 -11.70 20.56
C CYS A 326 -4.17 -10.75 20.87
N VAL A 327 -3.41 -11.08 21.92
CA VAL A 327 -2.15 -10.41 22.22
C VAL A 327 -1.02 -11.18 21.57
N LEU A 328 -0.58 -10.72 20.45
CA LEU A 328 0.60 -11.24 19.76
C LEU A 328 1.88 -10.58 20.31
N ARG A 329 3.02 -11.18 20.03
CA ARG A 329 4.34 -10.60 20.30
C ARG A 329 5.00 -10.24 18.99
N ASP A 330 5.49 -9.01 18.91
CA ASP A 330 6.32 -8.57 17.79
C ASP A 330 7.77 -8.44 18.26
N PHE A 331 8.62 -9.36 17.81
CA PHE A 331 10.05 -9.36 18.15
C PHE A 331 10.91 -8.46 17.27
N LYS A 332 10.32 -7.89 16.22
CA LYS A 332 11.01 -6.99 15.28
C LYS A 332 10.76 -5.51 15.60
N SER A 333 9.79 -5.22 16.48
CA SER A 333 9.46 -3.85 16.89
C SER A 333 10.23 -3.41 18.12
N ASP A 334 10.49 -2.10 18.22
CA ASP A 334 11.09 -1.47 19.41
C ASP A 334 10.05 -1.28 20.52
N TYR A 335 8.80 -1.04 20.15
CA TYR A 335 7.69 -0.79 21.07
C TYR A 335 6.41 -1.48 20.59
N THR A 336 5.62 -1.97 21.55
CA THR A 336 4.33 -2.58 21.26
C THR A 336 3.25 -1.98 22.15
N LEU A 337 2.11 -1.59 21.57
CA LEU A 337 0.95 -1.06 22.26
C LEU A 337 -0.31 -1.77 21.81
N LYS A 338 -1.29 -1.85 22.71
CA LYS A 338 -2.65 -2.33 22.43
C LYS A 338 -3.54 -1.12 22.25
N VAL A 339 -4.27 -1.08 21.16
CA VAL A 339 -5.11 0.07 20.84
C VAL A 339 -6.43 -0.35 20.21
N SER A 340 -7.41 0.52 20.30
CA SER A 340 -8.57 0.53 19.42
C SER A 340 -8.66 1.89 18.74
N ALA A 341 -8.34 1.94 17.47
CA ALA A 341 -8.47 3.16 16.68
C ALA A 341 -9.93 3.65 16.60
N LYS A 342 -10.90 2.74 16.74
CA LYS A 342 -12.33 3.03 16.71
C LYS A 342 -12.82 3.69 17.98
N THR A 343 -12.41 3.21 19.15
CA THR A 343 -12.85 3.71 20.45
C THR A 343 -11.93 4.78 21.04
N GLY A 344 -10.69 4.88 20.54
CA GLY A 344 -9.66 5.74 21.08
C GLY A 344 -8.87 5.13 22.23
N GLU A 345 -9.18 3.90 22.65
CA GLU A 345 -8.46 3.21 23.72
C GLU A 345 -6.99 2.99 23.38
N GLY A 346 -6.08 3.25 24.33
CA GLY A 346 -4.63 3.09 24.15
C GLY A 346 -3.96 4.18 23.29
N LEU A 347 -4.71 5.13 22.69
CA LEU A 347 -4.10 6.20 21.89
C LEU A 347 -3.40 7.27 22.73
N ALA A 348 -3.79 7.43 23.99
CA ALA A 348 -3.08 8.29 24.93
C ALA A 348 -1.66 7.77 25.17
N ASP A 349 -1.49 6.44 25.35
CA ASP A 349 -0.18 5.81 25.54
C ASP A 349 0.70 5.96 24.29
N LEU A 350 0.10 5.90 23.09
CA LEU A 350 0.82 6.16 21.84
C LEU A 350 1.32 7.62 21.78
N ASN A 351 0.48 8.58 22.14
CA ASN A 351 0.89 9.99 22.16
C ASN A 351 2.03 10.23 23.18
N ASP A 352 1.92 9.70 24.38
CA ASP A 352 2.95 9.81 25.42
C ASP A 352 4.27 9.13 24.97
N LEU A 353 4.19 7.99 24.26
CA LEU A 353 5.37 7.35 23.65
C LEU A 353 6.01 8.21 22.55
N LEU A 354 5.21 8.80 21.66
CA LEU A 354 5.72 9.69 20.61
C LEU A 354 6.38 10.94 21.22
N GLU A 355 5.78 11.55 22.24
CA GLU A 355 6.37 12.68 22.99
C GLU A 355 7.74 12.30 23.55
N LYS A 356 7.85 11.14 24.20
CA LYS A 356 9.10 10.62 24.74
C LYS A 356 10.16 10.43 23.64
N LEU A 357 9.79 9.79 22.52
CA LEU A 357 10.72 9.54 21.42
C LEU A 357 11.24 10.82 20.79
N LEU A 358 10.37 11.80 20.60
CA LEU A 358 10.75 13.12 20.08
C LEU A 358 11.66 13.86 21.07
N ALA A 359 11.36 13.77 22.37
CA ALA A 359 12.18 14.39 23.41
C ALA A 359 13.59 13.79 23.51
N GLU A 360 13.74 12.46 23.30
CA GLU A 360 15.04 11.78 23.29
C GLU A 360 16.01 12.28 22.20
N GLU A 361 15.48 12.80 21.10
CA GLU A 361 16.26 13.34 19.97
C GLU A 361 16.58 14.83 20.11
N GLN A 362 15.96 15.51 21.05
CA GLN A 362 16.14 16.93 21.30
C GLN A 362 16.86 17.19 22.65
N ILE A 363 17.61 18.27 22.71
CA ILE A 363 18.25 18.75 23.95
C ILE A 363 17.45 19.96 24.40
N TYR A 364 17.05 19.94 25.70
CA TYR A 364 16.47 21.10 26.34
C TYR A 364 17.56 22.13 26.64
N VAL A 365 17.33 23.35 26.18
CA VAL A 365 18.22 24.50 26.40
C VAL A 365 17.46 25.56 27.19
N GLU A 366 18.00 25.96 28.32
CA GLU A 366 17.57 27.12 29.09
C GLU A 366 18.78 28.05 29.28
N ARG A 367 18.79 29.17 28.55
CA ARG A 367 19.94 30.07 28.51
C ARG A 367 19.53 31.51 28.29
N LEU A 368 20.31 32.41 28.92
CA LEU A 368 20.26 33.85 28.64
C LEU A 368 21.25 34.16 27.50
N PHE A 369 20.73 34.58 26.36
CA PHE A 369 21.54 34.99 25.21
C PHE A 369 21.75 36.49 25.23
N PRO A 370 23.00 36.96 25.17
CA PRO A 370 23.27 38.39 24.97
C PRO A 370 22.62 38.89 23.68
N TYR A 371 22.19 40.13 23.60
CA TYR A 371 21.57 40.70 22.39
C TYR A 371 22.45 40.58 21.14
N GLN A 372 23.77 40.52 21.29
CA GLN A 372 24.73 40.28 20.21
C GLN A 372 24.63 38.87 19.60
N GLU A 373 24.11 37.90 20.36
CA GLU A 373 23.93 36.51 19.93
C GLU A 373 22.48 36.22 19.42
N ALA A 374 21.69 37.25 19.13
CA ALA A 374 20.30 37.06 18.63
C ALA A 374 20.21 36.16 17.38
N GLY A 375 21.29 36.05 16.59
CA GLY A 375 21.37 35.11 15.47
C GLY A 375 21.27 33.64 15.90
N LYS A 376 21.70 33.28 17.13
CA LYS A 376 21.53 31.92 17.65
C LYS A 376 20.07 31.62 17.99
N ILE A 377 19.32 32.64 18.45
CA ILE A 377 17.88 32.49 18.71
C ILE A 377 17.14 32.29 17.41
N GLN A 378 17.57 32.93 16.32
CA GLN A 378 17.01 32.71 14.99
C GLN A 378 17.21 31.25 14.53
N LEU A 379 18.37 30.63 14.81
CA LEU A 379 18.60 29.21 14.55
C LEU A 379 17.67 28.33 15.39
N ILE A 380 17.43 28.70 16.67
CA ILE A 380 16.47 27.99 17.51
C ILE A 380 15.06 28.08 16.92
N ARG A 381 14.64 29.23 16.44
CA ARG A 381 13.32 29.41 15.79
C ARG A 381 13.19 28.62 14.49
N GLU A 382 14.28 28.51 13.74
CA GLU A 382 14.31 27.83 12.42
C GLU A 382 14.40 26.30 12.55
N TYR A 383 15.18 25.77 13.50
CA TYR A 383 15.50 24.34 13.59
C TYR A 383 15.05 23.68 14.90
N GLY A 384 14.64 24.42 15.90
CA GLY A 384 14.22 23.93 17.19
C GLY A 384 12.78 24.32 17.53
N GLN A 385 12.38 24.02 18.75
CA GLN A 385 11.10 24.42 19.31
C GLN A 385 11.33 25.45 20.42
N LEU A 386 10.89 26.68 20.18
CA LEU A 386 10.94 27.75 21.18
C LEU A 386 9.76 27.58 22.15
N ILE A 387 10.08 27.36 23.45
CA ILE A 387 9.09 27.17 24.52
C ILE A 387 8.72 28.51 25.14
N SER A 388 9.73 29.32 25.51
CA SER A 388 9.53 30.68 25.99
C SER A 388 10.69 31.58 25.61
N GLU A 389 10.38 32.86 25.42
CA GLU A 389 11.33 33.92 25.12
C GLU A 389 10.97 35.15 25.93
N GLU A 390 11.89 35.61 26.79
CA GLU A 390 11.71 36.78 27.66
C GLU A 390 12.86 37.76 27.46
N TYR A 391 12.53 39.00 27.19
CA TYR A 391 13.51 40.08 27.06
C TYR A 391 13.83 40.68 28.43
N THR A 392 15.10 40.58 28.83
CA THR A 392 15.59 41.11 30.08
C THR A 392 16.64 42.21 29.86
N GLU A 393 16.99 42.98 30.88
CA GLU A 393 18.01 44.02 30.75
C GLU A 393 19.39 43.48 30.30
N LYS A 394 19.71 42.21 30.59
CA LYS A 394 21.00 41.57 30.30
C LYS A 394 21.01 40.70 29.02
N GLY A 395 19.88 40.56 28.37
CA GLY A 395 19.75 39.72 27.18
C GLY A 395 18.38 39.08 27.05
N ILE A 396 18.28 38.08 26.23
CA ILE A 396 17.05 37.34 25.93
C ILE A 396 17.12 35.97 26.61
N ALA A 397 16.27 35.73 27.62
CA ALA A 397 16.13 34.43 28.26
C ALA A 397 15.28 33.51 27.37
N VAL A 398 15.87 32.41 26.96
CA VAL A 398 15.23 31.45 26.03
C VAL A 398 15.17 30.08 26.67
N LYS A 399 13.98 29.49 26.65
CA LYS A 399 13.75 28.06 26.89
C LYS A 399 13.33 27.43 25.55
N ALA A 400 14.08 26.42 25.13
CA ALA A 400 13.85 25.78 23.85
C ALA A 400 14.26 24.31 23.86
N ARG A 401 13.71 23.53 22.95
CA ARG A 401 14.22 22.21 22.57
C ARG A 401 14.91 22.31 21.22
N VAL A 402 16.14 21.86 21.13
CA VAL A 402 16.95 21.91 19.92
C VAL A 402 17.43 20.52 19.54
N PRO A 403 17.44 20.16 18.24
CA PRO A 403 18.02 18.92 17.76
C PRO A 403 19.50 18.79 18.20
N LYS A 404 19.92 17.56 18.50
CA LYS A 404 21.31 17.27 18.90
C LYS A 404 22.34 17.79 17.89
N GLU A 405 21.98 17.77 16.60
CA GLU A 405 22.86 18.19 15.49
C GLU A 405 23.17 19.68 15.49
N ILE A 406 22.24 20.51 15.94
CA ILE A 406 22.43 21.96 15.98
C ILE A 406 22.78 22.49 17.35
N TYR A 407 22.71 21.65 18.40
CA TYR A 407 23.01 22.07 19.80
C TYR A 407 24.35 22.78 19.91
N ALA A 408 25.42 22.24 19.34
CA ALA A 408 26.76 22.81 19.37
C ALA A 408 26.87 24.18 18.64
N ARG A 409 25.93 24.52 17.78
CA ARG A 409 25.90 25.81 17.04
C ARG A 409 25.10 26.87 17.80
N VAL A 410 24.25 26.45 18.71
CA VAL A 410 23.37 27.30 19.49
C VAL A 410 23.97 27.61 20.87
N VAL A 411 24.60 26.64 21.48
CA VAL A 411 25.27 26.76 22.77
C VAL A 411 26.73 27.07 22.57
#